data_41d81864f5cdce3fad4f0abc34b18fbd
#
_entry.id   41d81864f5cdce3fad4f0abc34b18fbd
#
_cell.length_a   1.000
_cell.length_b   1.000
_cell.length_c   1.000
_cell.angle_alpha   90.00
_cell.angle_beta   90.00
_cell.angle_gamma   90.00
#
_symmetry.space_group_name_H-M   'P 1'
#
loop_
_entity.id
_entity.type
_entity.pdbx_description
1 polymer ?
#
loop_
_entity_poly.entity_id
_entity_poly.type
_entity_poly.pdbx_seq_one_letter_code
_entity_poly.pdbx_strand_id
1 'polypeptide(L)'
;MGYGLPAAVGLCVSGKKQDTICLEGDGSIMMNLQELQTIVTNKLPIKLFLINNSGYHSIRITQNNLFKEHTKVGIGPESGDLSFPKFENIAKAFGFPYFSASSNAEMQDAVKNTLATDGYAFCEIFTDTKQVWEPKSSTKRLPDGTLVSPPLEDLAPFLDRDELAQNMYIPLIKE
;
A
#
# COMPACT_ATOMS: atom_id res chain seq x y z
N MET A 1 -8.62 -2.17 -3.57
CA MET A 1 -7.40 -2.69 -4.21
C MET A 1 -7.55 -2.62 -5.72
N GLY A 2 -6.45 -2.55 -6.47
CA GLY A 2 -6.44 -2.43 -7.92
C GLY A 2 -6.80 -1.05 -8.48
N TYR A 3 -7.11 -0.08 -7.64
CA TYR A 3 -7.54 1.25 -8.08
C TYR A 3 -6.37 2.21 -8.34
N GLY A 4 -5.26 2.07 -7.61
CA GLY A 4 -4.17 3.06 -7.62
C GLY A 4 -3.55 3.28 -8.99
N LEU A 5 -3.22 2.20 -9.71
CA LEU A 5 -2.60 2.30 -11.03
C LEU A 5 -3.55 2.91 -12.07
N PRO A 6 -4.81 2.46 -12.25
CA PRO A 6 -5.78 3.13 -13.13
C PRO A 6 -6.06 4.58 -12.75
N ALA A 7 -6.11 4.89 -11.45
CA ALA A 7 -6.30 6.25 -10.97
C ALA A 7 -5.13 7.16 -11.35
N ALA A 8 -3.89 6.67 -11.23
CA ALA A 8 -2.71 7.41 -11.66
C ALA A 8 -2.72 7.68 -13.17
N VAL A 9 -3.17 6.72 -13.99
CA VAL A 9 -3.37 6.93 -15.43
C VAL A 9 -4.40 8.03 -15.67
N GLY A 10 -5.56 7.97 -15.02
CA GLY A 10 -6.61 8.98 -15.13
C GLY A 10 -6.13 10.36 -14.70
N LEU A 11 -5.43 10.45 -13.56
CA LEU A 11 -4.87 11.70 -13.05
C LEU A 11 -3.85 12.30 -14.03
N CYS A 12 -2.92 11.49 -14.52
CA CYS A 12 -1.90 11.92 -15.47
C CYS A 12 -2.51 12.47 -16.78
N VAL A 13 -3.52 11.78 -17.31
CA VAL A 13 -4.21 12.21 -18.54
C VAL A 13 -4.99 13.51 -18.31
N SER A 14 -5.76 13.60 -17.22
CA SER A 14 -6.53 14.82 -16.87
C SER A 14 -5.63 16.01 -16.55
N GLY A 15 -4.46 15.76 -15.97
CA GLY A 15 -3.41 16.74 -15.67
C GLY A 15 -2.53 17.11 -16.88
N LYS A 16 -2.98 16.85 -18.12
CA LYS A 16 -2.22 17.13 -19.36
C LYS A 16 -0.86 16.47 -19.41
N LYS A 17 -0.76 15.23 -18.91
CA LYS A 17 0.46 14.43 -18.84
C LYS A 17 1.59 15.09 -18.03
N GLN A 18 1.26 15.70 -16.92
CA GLN A 18 2.25 16.11 -15.92
C GLN A 18 2.81 14.90 -15.18
N ASP A 19 4.01 15.04 -14.64
CA ASP A 19 4.64 14.02 -13.80
C ASP A 19 3.70 13.61 -12.67
N THR A 20 3.43 12.32 -12.60
CA THR A 20 2.47 11.74 -11.67
C THR A 20 3.15 10.67 -10.84
N ILE A 21 3.01 10.74 -9.54
CA ILE A 21 3.51 9.71 -8.61
C ILE A 21 2.36 8.74 -8.30
N CYS A 22 2.62 7.45 -8.47
CA CYS A 22 1.72 6.38 -8.08
C CYS A 22 2.36 5.56 -6.96
N LEU A 23 1.70 5.47 -5.80
CA LEU A 23 2.07 4.57 -4.72
C LEU A 23 1.11 3.37 -4.76
N GLU A 24 1.65 2.17 -4.91
CA GLU A 24 0.83 0.96 -5.06
C GLU A 24 1.44 -0.20 -4.25
N GLY A 25 0.61 -1.13 -3.79
CA GLY A 25 1.07 -2.35 -3.12
C GLY A 25 1.23 -3.52 -4.07
N ASP A 26 2.12 -4.46 -3.71
CA ASP A 26 2.42 -5.65 -4.50
C ASP A 26 1.19 -6.52 -4.80
N GLY A 27 0.30 -6.72 -3.84
CA GLY A 27 -0.96 -7.44 -4.05
C GLY A 27 -1.99 -6.62 -4.83
N SER A 28 -2.01 -5.31 -4.65
CA SER A 28 -2.99 -4.42 -5.29
C SER A 28 -2.73 -4.27 -6.79
N ILE A 29 -1.48 -4.10 -7.20
CA ILE A 29 -1.10 -3.92 -8.60
C ILE A 29 -1.49 -5.15 -9.46
N MET A 30 -1.51 -6.34 -8.87
CA MET A 30 -1.85 -7.59 -9.58
C MET A 30 -3.26 -7.57 -10.18
N MET A 31 -4.15 -6.72 -9.68
CA MET A 31 -5.53 -6.65 -10.16
C MET A 31 -5.67 -5.88 -11.47
N ASN A 32 -4.73 -4.97 -11.78
CA ASN A 32 -4.75 -4.13 -12.97
C ASN A 32 -3.35 -3.99 -13.60
N LEU A 33 -2.56 -5.05 -13.55
CA LEU A 33 -1.18 -5.07 -14.05
C LEU A 33 -1.08 -4.68 -15.53
N GLN A 34 -2.11 -4.97 -16.33
CA GLN A 34 -2.17 -4.61 -17.76
C GLN A 34 -2.13 -3.10 -18.00
N GLU A 35 -2.45 -2.27 -17.02
CA GLU A 35 -2.38 -0.80 -17.16
C GLU A 35 -0.94 -0.28 -17.30
N LEU A 36 0.06 -1.09 -16.98
CA LEU A 36 1.45 -0.78 -17.32
C LEU A 36 1.61 -0.59 -18.85
N GLN A 37 0.90 -1.40 -19.64
CA GLN A 37 0.93 -1.22 -21.10
C GLN A 37 0.23 0.08 -21.52
N THR A 38 -0.83 0.49 -20.85
CA THR A 38 -1.51 1.78 -21.09
C THR A 38 -0.54 2.94 -20.88
N ILE A 39 0.26 2.90 -19.81
CA ILE A 39 1.30 3.90 -19.51
C ILE A 39 2.34 3.96 -20.63
N VAL A 40 2.87 2.82 -21.01
CA VAL A 40 3.90 2.72 -22.06
C VAL A 40 3.39 3.22 -23.40
N THR A 41 2.22 2.73 -23.84
CA THR A 41 1.61 3.08 -25.12
C THR A 41 1.36 4.58 -25.24
N ASN A 42 0.89 5.21 -24.17
CA ASN A 42 0.55 6.63 -24.16
C ASN A 42 1.70 7.54 -23.69
N LYS A 43 2.87 6.96 -23.36
CA LYS A 43 4.06 7.67 -22.86
C LYS A 43 3.70 8.57 -21.68
N LEU A 44 2.99 8.02 -20.69
CA LEU A 44 2.54 8.77 -19.51
C LEU A 44 3.70 8.89 -18.52
N PRO A 45 4.09 10.07 -18.05
CA PRO A 45 5.19 10.26 -17.11
C PRO A 45 4.77 9.88 -15.69
N ILE A 46 4.56 8.59 -15.47
CA ILE A 46 4.14 8.05 -14.17
C ILE A 46 5.33 7.38 -13.48
N LYS A 47 5.66 7.86 -12.29
CA LYS A 47 6.64 7.25 -11.39
C LYS A 47 5.92 6.31 -10.45
N LEU A 48 5.98 5.02 -10.75
CA LEU A 48 5.35 3.98 -9.94
C LEU A 48 6.29 3.53 -8.84
N PHE A 49 5.89 3.73 -7.59
CA PHE A 49 6.55 3.20 -6.41
C PHE A 49 5.72 2.02 -5.88
N LEU A 50 6.25 0.83 -6.05
CA LEU A 50 5.64 -0.40 -5.58
C LEU A 50 6.15 -0.73 -4.18
N ILE A 51 5.26 -0.71 -3.20
CA ILE A 51 5.56 -1.13 -1.84
C ILE A 51 5.37 -2.65 -1.77
N ASN A 52 6.48 -3.37 -1.74
CA ASN A 52 6.49 -4.83 -1.66
C ASN A 52 6.66 -5.29 -0.22
N ASN A 53 5.57 -5.74 0.38
CA ASN A 53 5.53 -6.35 1.71
C ASN A 53 5.20 -7.85 1.65
N SER A 54 5.46 -8.48 0.51
CA SER A 54 5.25 -9.91 0.24
C SER A 54 3.80 -10.35 0.45
N GLY A 55 2.84 -9.53 0.00
CA GLY A 55 1.45 -9.96 -0.04
C GLY A 55 0.40 -8.97 0.46
N TYR A 56 -0.74 -9.51 0.84
CA TYR A 56 -1.89 -8.73 1.32
C TYR A 56 -1.75 -8.41 2.81
N HIS A 57 -1.01 -7.35 3.12
CA HIS A 57 -0.64 -7.01 4.49
C HIS A 57 -1.83 -6.70 5.40
N SER A 58 -2.88 -6.05 4.90
CA SER A 58 -4.11 -5.82 5.67
C SER A 58 -4.78 -7.14 6.09
N ILE A 59 -4.79 -8.14 5.19
CA ILE A 59 -5.31 -9.48 5.49
C ILE A 59 -4.41 -10.16 6.54
N ARG A 60 -3.08 -10.06 6.39
CA ARG A 60 -2.10 -10.56 7.37
C ARG A 60 -2.36 -10.03 8.77
N ILE A 61 -2.51 -8.70 8.90
CA ILE A 61 -2.79 -8.04 10.18
C ILE A 61 -4.11 -8.54 10.78
N THR A 62 -5.17 -8.59 9.97
CA THR A 62 -6.49 -9.05 10.43
C THR A 62 -6.45 -10.49 10.92
N GLN A 63 -5.84 -11.40 10.14
CA GLN A 63 -5.73 -12.80 10.55
C GLN A 63 -4.85 -12.97 11.79
N ASN A 64 -3.76 -12.20 11.91
CA ASN A 64 -2.91 -12.24 13.10
C ASN A 64 -3.62 -11.74 14.36
N ASN A 65 -4.49 -10.76 14.24
CA ASN A 65 -5.21 -10.18 15.40
C ASN A 65 -6.42 -11.01 15.83
N LEU A 66 -7.22 -11.49 14.86
CA LEU A 66 -8.51 -12.12 15.15
C LEU A 66 -8.45 -13.65 15.09
N PHE A 67 -7.54 -14.24 14.32
CA PHE A 67 -7.50 -15.66 14.03
C PHE A 67 -6.13 -16.28 14.31
N LYS A 68 -5.57 -15.97 15.46
CA LYS A 68 -4.20 -16.37 15.86
C LYS A 68 -3.93 -17.88 15.76
N GLU A 69 -4.95 -18.69 16.13
CA GLU A 69 -4.86 -20.14 16.22
C GLU A 69 -5.24 -20.85 14.91
N HIS A 70 -5.61 -20.10 13.88
CA HIS A 70 -6.03 -20.68 12.59
C HIS A 70 -4.94 -20.62 11.55
N THR A 71 -5.03 -21.55 10.59
CA THR A 71 -4.16 -21.54 9.41
C THR A 71 -4.34 -20.26 8.63
N LYS A 72 -3.22 -19.62 8.27
CA LYS A 72 -3.22 -18.41 7.44
C LYS A 72 -3.55 -18.77 6.00
N VAL A 73 -4.39 -17.97 5.36
CA VAL A 73 -4.82 -18.17 3.96
C VAL A 73 -4.86 -16.85 3.20
N GLY A 74 -4.53 -16.88 1.92
CA GLY A 74 -4.68 -15.74 1.01
C GLY A 74 -3.83 -14.53 1.37
N ILE A 75 -2.71 -14.69 2.07
CA ILE A 75 -1.85 -13.58 2.48
C ILE A 75 -0.75 -13.33 1.44
N GLY A 76 -0.03 -14.39 1.10
CA GLY A 76 1.15 -14.36 0.24
C GLY A 76 1.95 -15.64 0.39
N PRO A 77 3.26 -15.64 0.06
CA PRO A 77 4.08 -16.84 0.15
C PRO A 77 4.10 -17.51 1.53
N GLU A 78 3.92 -16.74 2.60
CA GLU A 78 3.88 -17.25 3.98
C GLU A 78 2.67 -18.13 4.28
N SER A 79 1.57 -17.96 3.55
CA SER A 79 0.38 -18.81 3.69
C SER A 79 0.43 -20.08 2.82
N GLY A 80 1.40 -20.16 1.88
CA GLY A 80 1.63 -21.32 1.04
C GLY A 80 0.63 -21.52 -0.11
N ASP A 81 -0.40 -20.69 -0.19
CA ASP A 81 -1.49 -20.77 -1.17
C ASP A 81 -1.46 -19.64 -2.21
N LEU A 82 -0.56 -18.68 -2.06
CA LEU A 82 -0.47 -17.51 -2.93
C LEU A 82 0.99 -17.09 -3.13
N SER A 83 1.32 -16.67 -4.35
CA SER A 83 2.63 -16.14 -4.70
C SER A 83 2.50 -14.95 -5.64
N PHE A 84 3.57 -14.15 -5.71
CA PHE A 84 3.66 -12.99 -6.60
C PHE A 84 4.82 -13.17 -7.58
N PRO A 85 4.74 -12.56 -8.77
CA PRO A 85 5.85 -12.55 -9.71
C PRO A 85 7.00 -11.71 -9.15
N LYS A 86 8.20 -11.89 -9.71
CA LYS A 86 9.29 -10.93 -9.52
C LYS A 86 8.93 -9.65 -10.30
N PHE A 87 8.65 -8.55 -9.59
CA PHE A 87 8.21 -7.31 -10.23
C PHE A 87 9.30 -6.67 -11.09
N GLU A 88 10.56 -6.92 -10.81
CA GLU A 88 11.65 -6.57 -11.73
C GLU A 88 11.43 -7.16 -13.14
N ASN A 89 11.03 -8.44 -13.23
CA ASN A 89 10.76 -9.08 -14.51
C ASN A 89 9.51 -8.48 -15.19
N ILE A 90 8.50 -8.12 -14.40
CA ILE A 90 7.30 -7.44 -14.89
C ILE A 90 7.67 -6.06 -15.44
N ALA A 91 8.40 -5.25 -14.68
CA ALA A 91 8.86 -3.94 -15.12
C ALA A 91 9.65 -4.03 -16.46
N LYS A 92 10.59 -4.96 -16.53
CA LYS A 92 11.37 -5.22 -17.75
C LYS A 92 10.51 -5.69 -18.93
N ALA A 93 9.53 -6.56 -18.69
CA ALA A 93 8.65 -7.07 -19.75
C ALA A 93 7.80 -5.96 -20.38
N PHE A 94 7.39 -4.96 -19.57
CA PHE A 94 6.68 -3.77 -20.05
C PHE A 94 7.60 -2.63 -20.48
N GLY A 95 8.93 -2.79 -20.39
CA GLY A 95 9.90 -1.79 -20.82
C GLY A 95 10.09 -0.61 -19.88
N PHE A 96 9.78 -0.79 -18.59
CA PHE A 96 10.04 0.23 -17.58
C PHE A 96 11.50 0.25 -17.14
N PRO A 97 12.15 1.42 -17.04
CA PRO A 97 13.32 1.59 -16.18
C PRO A 97 12.97 1.15 -14.77
N TYR A 98 13.81 0.27 -14.19
CA TYR A 98 13.55 -0.35 -12.90
C TYR A 98 14.62 0.03 -11.89
N PHE A 99 14.16 0.41 -10.70
CA PHE A 99 14.97 0.71 -9.52
C PHE A 99 14.40 -0.06 -8.33
N SER A 100 15.22 -0.30 -7.33
CA SER A 100 14.76 -0.96 -6.11
C SER A 100 15.51 -0.49 -4.88
N ALA A 101 14.89 -0.63 -3.71
CA ALA A 101 15.51 -0.42 -2.41
C ALA A 101 15.06 -1.50 -1.43
N SER A 102 16.02 -2.15 -0.78
CA SER A 102 15.81 -3.18 0.26
C SER A 102 16.23 -2.68 1.65
N SER A 103 16.73 -1.46 1.75
CA SER A 103 17.17 -0.82 2.99
C SER A 103 16.95 0.68 2.94
N ASN A 104 16.93 1.31 4.13
CA ASN A 104 16.85 2.77 4.22
C ASN A 104 18.07 3.47 3.59
N ALA A 105 19.21 2.82 3.56
CA ALA A 105 20.42 3.38 2.94
C ALA A 105 20.27 3.48 1.40
N GLU A 106 19.58 2.52 0.77
CA GLU A 106 19.35 2.50 -0.68
C GLU A 106 18.17 3.38 -1.10
N MET A 107 17.25 3.66 -0.17
CA MET A 107 15.97 4.34 -0.44
C MET A 107 16.17 5.69 -1.13
N GLN A 108 17.07 6.52 -0.62
CA GLN A 108 17.27 7.87 -1.12
C GLN A 108 17.70 7.87 -2.59
N ASP A 109 18.64 7.01 -2.95
CA ASP A 109 19.15 6.90 -4.32
C ASP A 109 18.12 6.30 -5.26
N ALA A 110 17.40 5.25 -4.83
CA ALA A 110 16.34 4.63 -5.61
C ALA A 110 15.22 5.64 -5.93
N VAL A 111 14.76 6.40 -4.94
CA VAL A 111 13.73 7.44 -5.11
C VAL A 111 14.23 8.55 -6.04
N LYS A 112 15.44 9.07 -5.80
CA LYS A 112 16.05 10.13 -6.61
C LYS A 112 16.17 9.72 -8.09
N ASN A 113 16.69 8.52 -8.34
CA ASN A 113 16.88 8.01 -9.71
C ASN A 113 15.53 7.80 -10.40
N THR A 114 14.53 7.27 -9.68
CA THR A 114 13.18 7.10 -10.21
C THR A 114 12.56 8.45 -10.62
N LEU A 115 12.66 9.45 -9.75
CA LEU A 115 12.10 10.78 -10.02
C LEU A 115 12.85 11.52 -11.13
N ALA A 116 14.16 11.29 -11.27
CA ALA A 116 14.99 11.92 -12.32
C ALA A 116 14.85 11.26 -13.71
N THR A 117 14.20 10.10 -13.80
CA THR A 117 14.00 9.41 -15.08
C THR A 117 12.97 10.16 -15.93
N ASP A 118 13.27 10.40 -17.21
CA ASP A 118 12.29 10.94 -18.13
C ASP A 118 11.17 9.94 -18.42
N GLY A 119 9.91 10.43 -18.47
CA GLY A 119 8.75 9.60 -18.73
C GLY A 119 8.38 8.70 -17.53
N TYR A 120 8.09 7.44 -17.80
CA TYR A 120 7.69 6.49 -16.77
C TYR A 120 8.88 5.74 -16.16
N ALA A 121 8.74 5.35 -14.88
CA ALA A 121 9.72 4.54 -14.16
C ALA A 121 9.03 3.68 -13.10
N PHE A 122 9.67 2.58 -12.73
CA PHE A 122 9.20 1.62 -11.72
C PHE A 122 10.24 1.50 -10.62
N CYS A 123 9.84 1.78 -9.39
CA CYS A 123 10.67 1.61 -8.20
C CYS A 123 10.02 0.62 -7.25
N GLU A 124 10.69 -0.48 -6.95
CA GLU A 124 10.23 -1.47 -5.98
C GLU A 124 10.91 -1.23 -4.63
N ILE A 125 10.09 -0.99 -3.61
CA ILE A 125 10.54 -0.74 -2.24
C ILE A 125 10.13 -1.94 -1.39
N PHE A 126 11.13 -2.71 -0.95
CA PHE A 126 10.91 -3.86 -0.08
C PHE A 126 10.75 -3.40 1.36
N THR A 127 9.66 -3.81 1.98
CA THR A 127 9.35 -3.49 3.37
C THR A 127 9.24 -4.75 4.21
N ASP A 128 9.50 -4.64 5.52
CA ASP A 128 9.35 -5.75 6.44
C ASP A 128 7.88 -6.17 6.54
N THR A 129 7.61 -7.47 6.41
CA THR A 129 6.28 -8.06 6.58
C THR A 129 5.72 -7.90 7.99
N LYS A 130 6.56 -7.54 8.96
CA LYS A 130 6.20 -7.27 10.35
C LYS A 130 6.05 -5.78 10.66
N GLN A 131 6.22 -4.91 9.66
CA GLN A 131 6.07 -3.48 9.87
C GLN A 131 4.67 -3.17 10.39
N VAL A 132 4.63 -2.45 11.50
CA VAL A 132 3.39 -2.03 12.13
C VAL A 132 2.88 -0.77 11.44
N TRP A 133 1.56 -0.71 11.23
CA TRP A 133 0.89 0.50 10.76
C TRP A 133 0.18 1.14 11.95
N GLU A 134 0.70 2.25 12.42
CA GLU A 134 0.15 3.03 13.52
C GLU A 134 0.30 4.52 13.24
N PRO A 135 -0.73 5.30 13.58
CA PRO A 135 -2.06 4.90 14.05
C PRO A 135 -2.91 4.27 12.93
N LYS A 136 -3.85 3.40 13.30
CA LYS A 136 -4.71 2.70 12.33
C LYS A 136 -6.14 2.52 12.84
N SER A 137 -7.11 2.43 11.93
CA SER A 137 -8.44 1.93 12.25
C SER A 137 -8.36 0.47 12.72
N SER A 138 -8.97 0.15 13.82
CA SER A 138 -8.93 -1.19 14.42
C SER A 138 -10.20 -1.48 15.19
N THR A 139 -10.64 -2.73 15.15
CA THR A 139 -11.72 -3.21 16.02
C THR A 139 -11.30 -3.17 17.49
N LYS A 140 -12.14 -2.62 18.34
CA LYS A 140 -11.98 -2.56 19.78
C LYS A 140 -12.79 -3.67 20.43
N ARG A 141 -12.20 -4.39 21.38
CA ARG A 141 -12.92 -5.38 22.21
C ARG A 141 -13.30 -4.74 23.52
N LEU A 142 -14.60 -4.71 23.81
CA LEU A 142 -15.13 -4.23 25.09
C LEU A 142 -14.90 -5.25 26.22
N PRO A 143 -15.02 -4.83 27.50
CA PRO A 143 -14.85 -5.73 28.65
C PRO A 143 -15.77 -6.95 28.66
N ASP A 144 -16.95 -6.84 28.08
CA ASP A 144 -17.92 -7.94 27.92
C ASP A 144 -17.60 -8.88 26.76
N GLY A 145 -16.52 -8.60 26.01
CA GLY A 145 -16.09 -9.38 24.83
C GLY A 145 -16.69 -8.92 23.50
N THR A 146 -17.61 -7.97 23.52
CA THR A 146 -18.21 -7.40 22.30
C THR A 146 -17.15 -6.72 21.44
N LEU A 147 -17.25 -6.92 20.12
CA LEU A 147 -16.38 -6.26 19.14
C LEU A 147 -17.12 -5.06 18.56
N VAL A 148 -16.50 -3.89 18.64
CA VAL A 148 -17.02 -2.65 18.09
C VAL A 148 -16.03 -2.04 17.10
N SER A 149 -16.54 -1.36 16.10
CA SER A 149 -15.74 -0.58 15.16
C SER A 149 -15.83 0.89 15.55
N PRO A 150 -14.79 1.47 16.18
CA PRO A 150 -14.78 2.88 16.52
C PRO A 150 -14.92 3.77 15.29
N PRO A 151 -15.32 5.04 15.45
CA PRO A 151 -15.27 6.04 14.39
C PRO A 151 -13.86 6.16 13.78
N LEU A 152 -13.76 6.68 12.57
CA LEU A 152 -12.49 6.76 11.83
C LEU A 152 -11.45 7.68 12.51
N GLU A 153 -11.87 8.60 13.34
CA GLU A 153 -11.02 9.48 14.13
C GLU A 153 -10.43 8.80 15.39
N ASP A 154 -11.02 7.69 15.85
CA ASP A 154 -10.55 6.95 17.04
C ASP A 154 -9.65 5.79 16.62
N LEU A 155 -8.38 6.11 16.39
CA LEU A 155 -7.39 5.17 15.86
C LEU A 155 -6.65 4.41 16.97
N ALA A 156 -6.28 3.17 16.68
CA ALA A 156 -5.39 2.39 17.55
C ALA A 156 -3.90 2.76 17.29
N PRO A 157 -3.04 2.82 18.36
CA PRO A 157 -3.36 2.62 19.77
C PRO A 157 -4.32 3.70 20.29
N PHE A 158 -5.41 3.26 20.95
CA PHE A 158 -6.49 4.17 21.37
C PHE A 158 -5.99 5.14 22.44
N LEU A 159 -6.22 6.43 22.20
CA LEU A 159 -5.95 7.49 23.17
C LEU A 159 -6.93 7.41 24.36
N ASP A 160 -6.52 8.02 25.48
CA ASP A 160 -7.45 8.35 26.54
C ASP A 160 -8.64 9.17 26.01
N ARG A 161 -9.83 8.98 26.56
CA ARG A 161 -11.03 9.64 26.04
C ARG A 161 -10.99 11.15 26.15
N ASP A 162 -10.41 11.68 27.21
CA ASP A 162 -10.27 13.12 27.42
C ASP A 162 -9.23 13.69 26.45
N GLU A 163 -8.14 12.98 26.20
CA GLU A 163 -7.12 13.34 25.22
C GLU A 163 -7.68 13.34 23.79
N LEU A 164 -8.42 12.29 23.42
CA LEU A 164 -9.08 12.25 22.12
C LEU A 164 -10.04 13.44 21.95
N ALA A 165 -10.88 13.73 22.95
CA ALA A 165 -11.82 14.84 22.90
C ALA A 165 -11.13 16.21 22.74
N GLN A 166 -9.98 16.39 23.41
CA GLN A 166 -9.19 17.64 23.29
C GLN A 166 -8.56 17.81 21.92
N ASN A 167 -8.24 16.70 21.21
CA ASN A 167 -7.65 16.73 19.89
C ASN A 167 -8.66 16.92 18.76
N MET A 168 -9.97 16.85 19.05
CA MET A 168 -11.02 16.97 18.04
C MET A 168 -11.42 18.43 17.80
N TYR A 169 -11.47 18.83 16.52
CA TYR A 169 -12.04 20.11 16.10
C TYR A 169 -13.58 20.13 16.10
N ILE A 170 -14.18 18.95 15.98
CA ILE A 170 -15.63 18.75 16.01
C ILE A 170 -15.99 17.78 17.12
N PRO A 171 -17.21 17.83 17.70
CA PRO A 171 -17.61 16.90 18.73
C PRO A 171 -17.49 15.45 18.26
N LEU A 172 -17.05 14.56 19.17
CA LEU A 172 -17.07 13.13 18.93
C LEU A 172 -18.50 12.64 18.65
N ILE A 173 -18.61 11.66 17.76
CA ILE A 173 -19.87 10.95 17.55
C ILE A 173 -20.18 10.20 18.84
N LYS A 174 -21.40 10.39 19.37
CA LYS A 174 -21.86 9.62 20.53
C LYS A 174 -22.12 8.18 20.09
N GLU A 175 -21.46 7.24 20.76
CA GLU A 175 -21.67 5.80 20.60
C GLU A 175 -23.07 5.38 21.04
#